data_4b4e12fcff0e7106ff39a00f693df9dc
#
_entry.id   4b4e12fcff0e7106ff39a00f693df9dc
#
_cell.length_a   1.000
_cell.length_b   1.000
_cell.length_c   1.000
_cell.angle_alpha   90.00
_cell.angle_beta   90.00
_cell.angle_gamma   90.00
#
_symmetry.space_group_name_H-M   'P 1'
#
loop_
_entity.id
_entity.type
_entity.pdbx_description
1 polymer ?
#
loop_
_entity_poly.entity_id
_entity_poly.type
_entity_poly.pdbx_seq_one_letter_code
_entity_poly.pdbx_strand_id
1 'polypeptide(L)'
;MKYDVATGLSERLTYGSHNVYLNDISPDGKKLLCSTSKPDITRCPFSLSSLFEIDLTTLQADTLVAWDAYLGSASYSPDGKQLLVTGSPSAFGGIGKNCGEHPIANDFDTQAFIMDLATKKVQAITRDFNPTVSPVQWNRVDGCIYFDTTDGDCRHIYRYVPKTGGFEMLPLEEDVITSFTLWMTIRLWLPMWAEETPARA
;
A
#
# COMPACT_ATOMS: atom_id res chain seq x y z
N MET A 1 10.04 16.57 9.34
CA MET A 1 11.32 17.19 9.75
C MET A 1 12.45 16.22 9.43
N LYS A 2 13.58 16.70 8.94
CA LYS A 2 14.83 15.96 8.78
C LYS A 2 15.73 16.33 9.96
N TYR A 3 16.31 15.34 10.62
CA TYR A 3 17.20 15.52 11.75
C TYR A 3 18.59 15.00 11.41
N ASP A 4 19.60 15.83 11.60
CA ASP A 4 20.99 15.44 11.43
C ASP A 4 21.54 14.96 12.77
N VAL A 5 21.84 13.67 12.85
CA VAL A 5 22.29 13.02 14.09
C VAL A 5 23.68 13.51 14.52
N ALA A 6 24.54 13.88 13.58
CA ALA A 6 25.90 14.32 13.89
C ALA A 6 25.95 15.74 14.45
N THR A 7 25.13 16.64 13.91
CA THR A 7 25.12 18.06 14.29
C THR A 7 24.02 18.42 15.31
N GLY A 8 23.03 17.55 15.48
CA GLY A 8 21.85 17.81 16.32
C GLY A 8 20.87 18.83 15.71
N LEU A 9 21.07 19.24 14.46
CA LEU A 9 20.22 20.21 13.79
C LEU A 9 19.00 19.54 13.16
N SER A 10 17.87 20.25 13.17
CA SER A 10 16.66 19.80 12.50
C SER A 10 16.23 20.80 11.42
N GLU A 11 15.79 20.28 10.30
CA GLU A 11 15.29 21.03 9.16
C GLU A 11 13.83 20.67 8.88
N ARG A 12 12.97 21.67 8.70
CA ARG A 12 11.59 21.45 8.30
C ARG A 12 11.53 21.29 6.79
N LEU A 13 11.02 20.14 6.32
CA LEU A 13 10.95 19.81 4.89
C LEU A 13 9.63 20.22 4.24
N THR A 14 8.54 20.38 5.02
CA THR A 14 7.21 20.69 4.49
C THR A 14 6.60 21.88 5.22
N TYR A 15 5.91 22.73 4.45
CA TYR A 15 5.24 23.93 4.92
C TYR A 15 3.79 23.93 4.43
N GLY A 16 2.91 24.63 5.12
CA GLY A 16 1.51 24.75 4.73
C GLY A 16 0.55 24.38 5.87
N SER A 17 -0.74 24.38 5.54
CA SER A 17 -1.85 24.18 6.49
C SER A 17 -2.32 22.72 6.60
N HIS A 18 -1.82 21.84 5.75
CA HIS A 18 -2.21 20.42 5.75
C HIS A 18 -1.16 19.57 6.45
N ASN A 19 -1.62 18.54 7.15
CA ASN A 19 -0.73 17.53 7.72
C ASN A 19 -0.08 16.72 6.60
N VAL A 20 1.23 16.46 6.75
CA VAL A 20 2.00 15.63 5.84
C VAL A 20 2.45 14.39 6.59
N TYR A 21 2.20 13.24 6.00
CA TYR A 21 2.57 11.92 6.51
C TYR A 21 3.65 11.33 5.62
N LEU A 22 4.72 10.81 6.23
CA LEU A 22 5.74 10.03 5.54
C LEU A 22 5.20 8.62 5.33
N ASN A 23 5.15 8.18 4.08
CA ASN A 23 4.75 6.81 3.73
C ASN A 23 5.98 5.91 3.58
N ASP A 24 7.02 6.37 2.86
CA ASP A 24 8.21 5.55 2.59
C ASP A 24 9.40 6.43 2.20
N ILE A 25 10.58 5.79 2.14
CA ILE A 25 11.82 6.39 1.63
C ILE A 25 12.27 5.58 0.42
N SER A 26 12.66 6.27 -0.66
CA SER A 26 13.14 5.59 -1.86
C SER A 26 14.32 4.66 -1.56
N PRO A 27 14.50 3.55 -2.29
CA PRO A 27 15.56 2.58 -2.03
C PRO A 27 16.98 3.17 -2.07
N ASP A 28 17.17 4.25 -2.81
CA ASP A 28 18.45 4.99 -2.87
C ASP A 28 18.60 6.06 -1.79
N GLY A 29 17.59 6.25 -0.95
CA GLY A 29 17.56 7.22 0.16
C GLY A 29 17.46 8.69 -0.26
N LYS A 30 17.16 8.99 -1.54
CA LYS A 30 17.17 10.35 -2.06
C LYS A 30 15.83 11.03 -2.08
N LYS A 31 14.73 10.27 -2.00
CA LYS A 31 13.37 10.78 -2.04
C LYS A 31 12.54 10.32 -0.87
N LEU A 32 11.64 11.16 -0.43
CA LEU A 32 10.58 10.81 0.52
C LEU A 32 9.26 10.69 -0.23
N LEU A 33 8.56 9.60 -0.01
CA LEU A 33 7.18 9.43 -0.43
C LEU A 33 6.27 9.92 0.69
N CYS A 34 5.47 10.92 0.40
CA CYS A 34 4.63 11.57 1.37
C CYS A 34 3.18 11.62 0.91
N SER A 35 2.26 11.64 1.86
CA SER A 35 0.86 11.94 1.61
C SER A 35 0.40 13.11 2.44
N THR A 36 -0.63 13.79 1.94
CA THR A 36 -1.34 14.84 2.66
C THR A 36 -2.82 14.67 2.45
N SER A 37 -3.63 15.16 3.38
CA SER A 37 -5.08 15.10 3.27
C SER A 37 -5.71 16.45 3.57
N LYS A 38 -6.86 16.70 2.96
CA LYS A 38 -7.71 17.85 3.26
C LYS A 38 -9.17 17.40 3.38
N PRO A 39 -9.96 18.06 4.24
CA PRO A 39 -11.38 17.81 4.32
C PRO A 39 -12.11 18.31 3.06
N ASP A 40 -13.13 17.56 2.63
CA ASP A 40 -14.10 17.99 1.63
C ASP A 40 -15.49 17.55 2.09
N ILE A 41 -16.20 18.46 2.76
CA ILE A 41 -17.51 18.18 3.34
C ILE A 41 -18.65 18.11 2.29
N THR A 42 -18.34 18.39 1.03
CA THR A 42 -19.35 18.40 -0.06
C THR A 42 -19.58 17.02 -0.67
N ARG A 43 -18.76 16.03 -0.28
CA ARG A 43 -18.82 14.65 -0.81
C ARG A 43 -18.58 13.61 0.29
N CYS A 44 -18.89 12.37 -0.01
CA CYS A 44 -18.49 11.20 0.77
C CYS A 44 -17.55 10.34 -0.10
N PRO A 45 -16.35 9.94 0.42
CA PRO A 45 -15.75 10.26 1.72
C PRO A 45 -15.43 11.75 1.91
N PHE A 46 -15.45 12.22 3.15
CA PHE A 46 -15.23 13.63 3.51
C PHE A 46 -13.76 14.07 3.51
N SER A 47 -12.88 13.29 2.97
CA SER A 47 -11.44 13.56 2.91
C SER A 47 -10.89 13.26 1.53
N LEU A 48 -10.02 14.13 1.06
CA LEU A 48 -9.23 13.92 -0.16
C LEU A 48 -7.77 13.77 0.21
N SER A 49 -7.11 12.77 -0.35
CA SER A 49 -5.69 12.51 -0.16
C SER A 49 -4.89 12.84 -1.42
N SER A 50 -3.68 13.29 -1.24
CA SER A 50 -2.72 13.51 -2.32
C SER A 50 -1.42 12.80 -2.00
N LEU A 51 -0.81 12.18 -3.00
CA LEU A 51 0.48 11.49 -2.89
C LEU A 51 1.53 12.26 -3.68
N PHE A 52 2.71 12.46 -3.09
CA PHE A 52 3.79 13.22 -3.71
C PHE A 52 5.16 12.76 -3.23
N GLU A 53 6.18 13.00 -4.04
CA GLU A 53 7.59 12.79 -3.68
C GLU A 53 8.25 14.12 -3.30
N ILE A 54 9.19 14.07 -2.36
CA ILE A 54 10.12 15.17 -2.07
C ILE A 54 11.53 14.69 -2.37
N ASP A 55 12.23 15.35 -3.27
CA ASP A 55 13.66 15.12 -3.51
C ASP A 55 14.47 15.78 -2.38
N LEU A 56 15.28 14.99 -1.67
CA LEU A 56 16.05 15.45 -0.52
C LEU A 56 17.28 16.31 -0.88
N THR A 57 17.64 16.37 -2.15
CA THR A 57 18.75 17.22 -2.64
C THR A 57 18.26 18.58 -3.08
N THR A 58 17.16 18.60 -3.87
CA THR A 58 16.62 19.84 -4.43
C THR A 58 15.51 20.44 -3.57
N LEU A 59 14.95 19.68 -2.64
CA LEU A 59 13.77 19.98 -1.82
C LEU A 59 12.51 20.29 -2.65
N GLN A 60 12.50 19.86 -3.91
CA GLN A 60 11.33 19.97 -4.77
C GLN A 60 10.35 18.85 -4.52
N ALA A 61 9.07 19.19 -4.58
CA ALA A 61 7.97 18.23 -4.47
C ALA A 61 7.35 17.96 -5.86
N ASP A 62 7.18 16.69 -6.23
CA ASP A 62 6.44 16.26 -7.42
C ASP A 62 5.17 15.51 -7.00
N THR A 63 4.01 16.01 -7.45
CA THR A 63 2.72 15.38 -7.16
C THR A 63 2.51 14.18 -8.07
N LEU A 64 2.29 13.02 -7.47
CA LEU A 64 2.04 11.76 -8.16
C LEU A 64 0.54 11.53 -8.36
N VAL A 65 -0.24 11.75 -7.30
CA VAL A 65 -1.70 11.65 -7.31
C VAL A 65 -2.29 12.87 -6.61
N ALA A 66 -3.18 13.58 -7.29
CA ALA A 66 -3.81 14.77 -6.74
C ALA A 66 -5.25 14.47 -6.30
N TRP A 67 -5.49 14.63 -5.01
CA TRP A 67 -6.82 14.72 -4.39
C TRP A 67 -7.81 13.59 -4.75
N ASP A 68 -7.39 12.35 -4.52
CA ASP A 68 -8.26 11.17 -4.59
C ASP A 68 -8.81 10.84 -3.18
N ALA A 69 -10.11 10.58 -3.10
CA ALA A 69 -10.79 10.30 -1.83
C ALA A 69 -10.57 8.86 -1.32
N TYR A 70 -10.02 8.00 -2.14
CA TYR A 70 -10.00 6.56 -1.95
C TYR A 70 -8.58 5.97 -1.80
N LEU A 71 -7.56 6.83 -1.75
CA LEU A 71 -6.18 6.40 -1.54
C LEU A 71 -5.94 5.95 -0.09
N GLY A 72 -5.21 4.84 0.05
CA GLY A 72 -4.65 4.35 1.30
C GLY A 72 -3.15 4.64 1.42
N SER A 73 -2.38 3.63 1.84
CA SER A 73 -0.93 3.72 1.98
C SER A 73 -0.19 3.53 0.64
N ALA A 74 1.07 3.97 0.61
CA ALA A 74 1.92 3.78 -0.54
C ALA A 74 3.36 3.45 -0.12
N SER A 75 4.06 2.63 -0.90
CA SER A 75 5.46 2.29 -0.69
C SER A 75 6.18 2.10 -2.03
N TYR A 76 7.50 2.24 -2.02
CA TYR A 76 8.31 2.01 -3.22
C TYR A 76 8.47 0.52 -3.52
N SER A 77 8.55 0.20 -4.82
CA SER A 77 9.10 -1.07 -5.27
C SER A 77 10.58 -1.19 -4.87
N PRO A 78 11.12 -2.42 -4.79
CA PRO A 78 12.52 -2.64 -4.44
C PRO A 78 13.54 -1.90 -5.31
N ASP A 79 13.20 -1.68 -6.59
CA ASP A 79 14.04 -0.97 -7.56
C ASP A 79 13.74 0.55 -7.63
N GLY A 80 12.77 1.03 -6.87
CA GLY A 80 12.39 2.44 -6.80
C GLY A 80 11.72 3.00 -8.06
N LYS A 81 11.30 2.15 -9.01
CA LYS A 81 10.68 2.60 -10.25
C LYS A 81 9.17 2.62 -10.22
N GLN A 82 8.58 1.91 -9.28
CA GLN A 82 7.15 1.76 -9.13
C GLN A 82 6.74 2.04 -7.68
N LEU A 83 5.47 2.28 -7.48
CA LEU A 83 4.83 2.32 -6.16
C LEU A 83 3.82 1.20 -6.05
N LEU A 84 3.78 0.58 -4.89
CA LEU A 84 2.67 -0.21 -4.43
C LEU A 84 1.75 0.69 -3.63
N VAL A 85 0.54 0.86 -4.10
CA VAL A 85 -0.46 1.73 -3.47
C VAL A 85 -1.65 0.88 -3.04
N THR A 86 -2.14 1.09 -1.82
CA THR A 86 -3.42 0.52 -1.39
C THR A 86 -4.52 1.57 -1.54
N GLY A 87 -5.75 1.12 -1.70
CA GLY A 87 -6.90 2.00 -1.79
C GLY A 87 -8.18 1.20 -1.96
N SER A 88 -9.33 1.88 -1.96
CA SER A 88 -10.58 1.22 -2.29
C SER A 88 -10.70 0.97 -3.80
N PRO A 89 -11.65 0.15 -4.25
CA PRO A 89 -11.93 -0.07 -5.67
C PRO A 89 -12.18 1.22 -6.48
N SER A 90 -12.66 2.27 -5.81
CA SER A 90 -12.94 3.58 -6.43
C SER A 90 -11.70 4.47 -6.61
N ALA A 91 -10.53 4.09 -6.08
CA ALA A 91 -9.28 4.82 -6.28
C ALA A 91 -8.89 4.91 -7.75
N PHE A 92 -8.12 5.94 -8.10
CA PHE A 92 -7.64 6.19 -9.46
C PHE A 92 -8.74 6.23 -10.53
N GLY A 93 -9.86 6.87 -10.18
CA GLY A 93 -11.02 6.95 -11.09
C GLY A 93 -11.81 5.66 -11.22
N GLY A 94 -11.66 4.74 -10.27
CA GLY A 94 -12.44 3.50 -10.20
C GLY A 94 -11.90 2.34 -11.03
N ILE A 95 -10.60 2.33 -11.34
CA ILE A 95 -9.98 1.24 -12.12
C ILE A 95 -9.99 -0.12 -11.39
N GLY A 96 -10.17 -0.10 -10.07
CA GLY A 96 -10.29 -1.31 -9.23
C GLY A 96 -11.70 -1.91 -9.18
N LYS A 97 -12.70 -1.24 -9.76
CA LYS A 97 -14.09 -1.71 -9.71
C LYS A 97 -14.29 -2.97 -10.53
N ASN A 98 -14.91 -3.97 -9.91
CA ASN A 98 -15.32 -5.23 -10.53
C ASN A 98 -16.78 -5.55 -10.14
N CYS A 99 -17.67 -4.58 -10.31
CA CYS A 99 -19.09 -4.71 -9.95
C CYS A 99 -20.00 -4.92 -11.17
N GLY A 100 -19.43 -5.19 -12.36
CA GLY A 100 -20.15 -5.44 -13.60
C GLY A 100 -21.13 -4.28 -13.95
N GLU A 101 -22.38 -4.62 -14.19
CA GLU A 101 -23.45 -3.64 -14.46
C GLU A 101 -23.94 -2.89 -13.20
N HIS A 102 -23.52 -3.32 -12.00
CA HIS A 102 -23.86 -2.66 -10.76
C HIS A 102 -22.93 -1.45 -10.55
N PRO A 103 -23.47 -0.23 -10.39
CA PRO A 103 -22.66 0.98 -10.33
C PRO A 103 -21.97 1.18 -8.97
N ILE A 104 -22.31 0.41 -7.94
CA ILE A 104 -21.86 0.59 -6.57
C ILE A 104 -20.80 -0.48 -6.27
N ALA A 105 -19.57 -0.02 -6.05
CA ALA A 105 -18.50 -0.87 -5.53
C ALA A 105 -18.53 -0.89 -3.99
N ASN A 106 -17.98 -1.96 -3.40
CA ASN A 106 -17.72 -2.00 -1.98
C ASN A 106 -16.44 -1.19 -1.68
N ASP A 107 -16.59 0.09 -1.38
CA ASP A 107 -15.46 0.99 -1.11
C ASP A 107 -14.81 0.77 0.27
N PHE A 108 -15.32 -0.16 1.09
CA PHE A 108 -14.67 -0.64 2.31
C PHE A 108 -13.63 -1.72 2.04
N ASP A 109 -13.69 -2.38 0.89
CA ASP A 109 -12.63 -3.30 0.47
C ASP A 109 -11.33 -2.54 0.19
N THR A 110 -10.23 -3.15 0.55
CA THR A 110 -8.91 -2.66 0.21
C THR A 110 -8.35 -3.46 -0.96
N GLN A 111 -7.88 -2.74 -1.96
CA GLN A 111 -7.19 -3.28 -3.13
C GLN A 111 -5.75 -2.77 -3.22
N ALA A 112 -4.94 -3.48 -3.99
CA ALA A 112 -3.57 -3.10 -4.30
C ALA A 112 -3.43 -2.68 -5.76
N PHE A 113 -2.64 -1.62 -5.95
CA PHE A 113 -2.35 -1.00 -7.24
C PHE A 113 -0.84 -0.87 -7.40
N ILE A 114 -0.35 -1.04 -8.62
CA ILE A 114 1.03 -0.71 -8.98
C ILE A 114 0.99 0.54 -9.87
N MET A 115 1.74 1.58 -9.48
CA MET A 115 1.93 2.79 -10.25
C MET A 115 3.36 2.83 -10.79
N ASP A 116 3.54 3.00 -12.08
CA ASP A 116 4.82 3.29 -12.70
C ASP A 116 5.17 4.77 -12.55
N LEU A 117 6.30 5.09 -11.92
CA LEU A 117 6.68 6.46 -11.59
C LEU A 117 7.04 7.32 -12.82
N ALA A 118 7.57 6.70 -13.87
CA ALA A 118 7.98 7.41 -15.08
C ALA A 118 6.78 7.80 -15.95
N THR A 119 5.80 6.90 -16.06
CA THR A 119 4.62 7.08 -16.94
C THR A 119 3.38 7.52 -16.18
N LYS A 120 3.39 7.41 -14.85
CA LYS A 120 2.25 7.60 -13.94
C LYS A 120 1.05 6.70 -14.27
N LYS A 121 1.28 5.61 -15.03
CA LYS A 121 0.24 4.61 -15.30
C LYS A 121 0.02 3.74 -14.07
N VAL A 122 -1.26 3.46 -13.79
CA VAL A 122 -1.68 2.65 -12.64
C VAL A 122 -2.36 1.38 -13.13
N GLN A 123 -2.02 0.26 -12.51
CA GLN A 123 -2.65 -1.04 -12.72
C GLN A 123 -3.28 -1.52 -11.40
N ALA A 124 -4.54 -1.88 -11.42
CA ALA A 124 -5.21 -2.54 -10.31
C ALA A 124 -4.86 -4.04 -10.35
N ILE A 125 -3.98 -4.49 -9.46
CA ILE A 125 -3.49 -5.88 -9.48
C ILE A 125 -4.42 -6.84 -8.76
N THR A 126 -5.27 -6.36 -7.86
CA THR A 126 -6.23 -7.18 -7.09
C THR A 126 -7.68 -6.97 -7.51
N ARG A 127 -7.94 -6.33 -8.65
CA ARG A 127 -9.30 -6.05 -9.14
C ARG A 127 -10.18 -7.31 -9.23
N ASP A 128 -9.61 -8.39 -9.75
CA ASP A 128 -10.30 -9.66 -9.98
C ASP A 128 -9.96 -10.70 -8.89
N PHE A 129 -9.31 -10.25 -7.82
CA PHE A 129 -8.98 -11.04 -6.64
C PHE A 129 -10.02 -10.74 -5.55
N ASN A 130 -10.81 -11.74 -5.18
CA ASN A 130 -11.97 -11.54 -4.32
C ASN A 130 -11.66 -11.12 -2.87
N PRO A 131 -10.63 -11.66 -2.18
CA PRO A 131 -10.36 -11.26 -0.80
C PRO A 131 -9.88 -9.81 -0.67
N THR A 132 -10.29 -9.13 0.39
CA THR A 132 -9.70 -7.86 0.81
C THR A 132 -8.24 -8.04 1.19
N VAL A 133 -7.36 -7.12 0.79
CA VAL A 133 -5.91 -7.19 1.01
C VAL A 133 -5.44 -6.11 1.98
N SER A 134 -4.79 -6.51 3.10
CA SER A 134 -4.18 -5.57 4.05
C SER A 134 -3.48 -6.33 5.20
N PRO A 135 -2.26 -5.99 5.58
CA PRO A 135 -1.32 -5.10 4.91
C PRO A 135 -0.71 -5.72 3.66
N VAL A 136 -0.04 -4.88 2.87
CA VAL A 136 0.61 -5.26 1.61
C VAL A 136 2.09 -4.93 1.69
N GLN A 137 2.96 -5.87 1.35
CA GLN A 137 4.42 -5.68 1.41
C GLN A 137 5.09 -6.15 0.12
N TRP A 138 5.92 -5.29 -0.47
CA TRP A 138 6.76 -5.67 -1.60
C TRP A 138 8.11 -6.17 -1.11
N ASN A 139 8.41 -7.44 -1.32
CA ASN A 139 9.64 -8.05 -0.85
C ASN A 139 10.82 -7.70 -1.77
N ARG A 140 11.91 -7.26 -1.16
CA ARG A 140 13.14 -6.85 -1.87
C ARG A 140 13.98 -8.02 -2.35
N VAL A 141 13.77 -9.22 -1.83
CA VAL A 141 14.60 -10.40 -2.12
C VAL A 141 14.12 -11.13 -3.37
N ASP A 142 12.82 -11.42 -3.44
CA ASP A 142 12.22 -12.19 -4.54
C ASP A 142 11.41 -11.33 -5.51
N GLY A 143 11.21 -10.04 -5.18
CA GLY A 143 10.44 -9.11 -6.00
C GLY A 143 8.93 -9.40 -6.03
N CYS A 144 8.44 -10.28 -5.16
CA CYS A 144 7.03 -10.60 -5.04
C CYS A 144 6.33 -9.65 -4.05
N ILE A 145 5.01 -9.54 -4.19
CA ILE A 145 4.17 -8.79 -3.26
C ILE A 145 3.40 -9.78 -2.40
N TYR A 146 3.40 -9.53 -1.10
CA TYR A 146 2.73 -10.37 -0.12
C TYR A 146 1.58 -9.62 0.50
N PHE A 147 0.44 -10.28 0.61
CA PHE A 147 -0.81 -9.74 1.16
C PHE A 147 -1.25 -10.56 2.36
N ASP A 148 -1.68 -9.91 3.41
CA ASP A 148 -2.63 -10.45 4.35
C ASP A 148 -4.03 -10.27 3.73
N THR A 149 -4.82 -11.33 3.69
CA THR A 149 -6.15 -11.32 3.09
C THR A 149 -7.19 -11.81 4.07
N THR A 150 -8.36 -11.20 4.02
CA THR A 150 -9.53 -11.70 4.75
C THR A 150 -10.50 -12.29 3.74
N ASP A 151 -10.84 -13.57 3.92
CA ASP A 151 -11.79 -14.31 3.11
C ASP A 151 -12.77 -15.06 4.04
N GLY A 152 -13.94 -14.48 4.23
CA GLY A 152 -14.92 -14.96 5.19
C GLY A 152 -14.42 -14.89 6.63
N ASP A 153 -14.25 -16.04 7.27
CA ASP A 153 -13.74 -16.21 8.64
C ASP A 153 -12.25 -16.58 8.70
N CYS A 154 -11.60 -16.71 7.55
CA CYS A 154 -10.19 -17.08 7.43
C CYS A 154 -9.34 -15.85 7.09
N ARG A 155 -8.07 -15.89 7.54
CA ARG A 155 -7.05 -14.91 7.15
C ARG A 155 -5.81 -15.63 6.68
N HIS A 156 -5.51 -15.47 5.39
CA HIS A 156 -4.39 -16.14 4.74
C HIS A 156 -3.39 -15.14 4.17
N ILE A 157 -2.17 -15.61 3.93
CA ILE A 157 -1.15 -14.83 3.23
C ILE A 157 -1.08 -15.32 1.80
N TYR A 158 -1.20 -14.38 0.86
CA TYR A 158 -1.01 -14.63 -0.56
C TYR A 158 0.27 -13.96 -1.05
N ARG A 159 0.90 -14.60 -2.01
CA ARG A 159 2.01 -14.07 -2.80
C ARG A 159 1.53 -13.74 -4.20
N TYR A 160 1.78 -12.52 -4.63
CA TYR A 160 1.58 -12.09 -6.02
C TYR A 160 2.93 -11.96 -6.71
N VAL A 161 3.04 -12.51 -7.91
CA VAL A 161 4.24 -12.47 -8.74
C VAL A 161 4.03 -11.42 -9.85
N PRO A 162 4.63 -10.20 -9.79
CA PRO A 162 4.35 -9.14 -10.76
C PRO A 162 4.65 -9.52 -12.21
N LYS A 163 5.62 -10.40 -12.44
CA LYS A 163 6.02 -10.85 -13.79
C LYS A 163 4.97 -11.69 -14.50
N THR A 164 4.21 -12.49 -13.75
CA THR A 164 3.21 -13.43 -14.29
C THR A 164 1.78 -12.99 -14.03
N GLY A 165 1.58 -12.08 -13.07
CA GLY A 165 0.25 -11.68 -12.60
C GLY A 165 -0.46 -12.77 -11.77
N GLY A 166 0.25 -13.81 -11.35
CA GLY A 166 -0.31 -14.93 -10.61
C GLY A 166 -0.37 -14.69 -9.10
N PHE A 167 -1.43 -15.21 -8.47
CA PHE A 167 -1.59 -15.28 -7.02
C PHE A 167 -1.35 -16.70 -6.53
N GLU A 168 -0.70 -16.84 -5.41
CA GLU A 168 -0.44 -18.11 -4.76
C GLU A 168 -0.70 -17.95 -3.26
N MET A 169 -1.61 -18.75 -2.71
CA MET A 169 -1.80 -18.84 -1.27
C MET A 169 -0.61 -19.58 -0.65
N LEU A 170 -0.03 -19.03 0.41
CA LEU A 170 1.04 -19.72 1.14
C LEU A 170 0.44 -20.91 1.91
N PRO A 171 1.06 -22.10 1.83
CA PRO A 171 0.58 -23.31 2.52
C PRO A 171 0.96 -23.25 4.00
N LEU A 172 0.25 -22.43 4.76
CA LEU A 172 0.37 -22.34 6.20
C LEU A 172 -0.75 -23.16 6.84
N GLU A 173 -0.47 -23.72 8.03
CA GLU A 173 -1.43 -24.63 8.70
C GLU A 173 -2.52 -23.87 9.45
N GLU A 174 -2.32 -22.59 9.72
CA GLU A 174 -3.23 -21.75 10.50
C GLU A 174 -4.35 -21.16 9.62
N ASP A 175 -5.58 -21.20 10.14
CA ASP A 175 -6.76 -20.60 9.48
C ASP A 175 -6.80 -19.06 9.63
N VAL A 176 -6.19 -18.54 10.69
CA VAL A 176 -6.20 -17.10 11.00
C VAL A 176 -4.80 -16.62 11.33
N ILE A 177 -4.22 -15.86 10.40
CA ILE A 177 -2.92 -15.23 10.58
C ILE A 177 -3.14 -13.74 10.87
N THR A 178 -2.79 -13.29 12.07
CA THR A 178 -3.08 -11.92 12.52
C THR A 178 -2.07 -10.89 12.04
N SER A 179 -0.84 -11.31 11.76
CA SER A 179 0.20 -10.45 11.21
C SER A 179 1.32 -11.27 10.59
N PHE A 180 2.07 -10.66 9.69
CA PHE A 180 3.30 -11.24 9.16
C PHE A 180 4.36 -10.16 8.95
N THR A 181 5.61 -10.55 8.94
CA THR A 181 6.74 -9.70 8.59
C THR A 181 7.66 -10.47 7.66
N LEU A 182 8.08 -9.83 6.58
CA LEU A 182 9.05 -10.38 5.66
C LEU A 182 10.46 -9.96 6.09
N TRP A 183 11.30 -10.95 6.36
CA TRP A 183 12.71 -10.70 6.65
C TRP A 183 13.52 -10.54 5.34
N MET A 184 14.72 -9.99 5.42
CA MET A 184 15.64 -9.83 4.27
C MET A 184 16.12 -11.16 3.65
N THR A 185 15.86 -12.28 4.29
CA THR A 185 15.89 -13.63 3.71
C THR A 185 14.45 -14.11 3.62
N ILE A 186 14.07 -14.90 2.59
CA ILE A 186 12.70 -15.41 2.33
C ILE A 186 12.26 -16.33 3.50
N ARG A 187 12.23 -15.81 4.70
CA ARG A 187 11.65 -16.47 5.88
C ARG A 187 10.49 -15.65 6.35
N LEU A 188 9.31 -16.21 6.21
CA LEU A 188 8.12 -15.68 6.85
C LEU A 188 8.30 -15.83 8.36
N TRP A 189 8.16 -14.73 9.09
CA TRP A 189 8.12 -14.75 10.55
C TRP A 189 6.67 -14.58 10.97
N LEU A 190 6.10 -15.63 11.55
CA LEU A 190 4.79 -15.59 12.18
C LEU A 190 4.97 -15.34 13.67
N PRO A 191 4.21 -14.43 14.28
CA PRO A 191 4.24 -14.29 15.71
C PRO A 191 3.69 -15.57 16.37
N MET A 192 4.24 -15.97 17.51
CA MET A 192 3.97 -17.20 18.27
C MET A 192 2.55 -17.26 18.89
N TRP A 193 1.61 -16.46 18.42
CA TRP A 193 0.23 -16.33 18.92
C TRP A 193 -0.83 -16.71 17.87
N ALA A 194 -0.51 -17.65 16.97
CA ALA A 194 -1.55 -18.26 16.14
C ALA A 194 -2.44 -19.10 17.06
N GLU A 195 -3.67 -18.66 17.30
CA GLU A 195 -4.65 -19.47 18.01
C GLU A 195 -5.11 -20.59 17.08
N GLU A 196 -4.87 -21.84 17.49
CA GLU A 196 -5.51 -22.99 16.86
C GLU A 196 -7.03 -22.89 17.11
N THR A 197 -7.79 -22.68 16.04
CA THR A 197 -9.25 -22.80 16.12
C THR A 197 -9.57 -24.29 16.28
N PRO A 198 -10.24 -24.72 17.37
CA PRO A 198 -10.58 -26.12 17.54
C PRO A 198 -11.48 -26.57 16.38
N ALA A 199 -11.09 -27.66 15.73
CA ALA A 199 -11.83 -28.27 14.64
C ALA A 199 -13.31 -28.42 15.05
N ARG A 200 -14.21 -27.83 14.28
CA ARG A 200 -15.65 -28.05 14.45
C ARG A 200 -15.93 -29.50 14.09
N ALA A 201 -16.38 -30.26 15.08
CA ALA A 201 -16.93 -31.59 14.92
C ALA A 201 -18.28 -31.56 14.20
#